data_d83d27c6c699cdab5077fab4b0c2d3a8
#
_entry.id   d83d27c6c699cdab5077fab4b0c2d3a8
#
_cell.length_a   1.000
_cell.length_b   1.000
_cell.length_c   1.000
_cell.angle_alpha   90.00
_cell.angle_beta   90.00
_cell.angle_gamma   90.00
#
_symmetry.space_group_name_H-M   'P 1'
#
loop_
_entity.id
_entity.type
_entity.pdbx_description
1 polymer ?
#
loop_
_entity_poly.entity_id
_entity_poly.type
_entity_poly.pdbx_seq_one_letter_code
_entity_poly.pdbx_strand_id
1 'polypeptide(L)' 'MSSQTEDIMYEIHTALTESKLWDAFNAQIKKMQTQNKHKWKTPVEKWEYAYDKVRKNNGQPS' A
#
# COMPACT_ATOMS: atom_id res chain seq x y z
N MET A 1 17.83 -13.53 2.85
CA MET A 1 17.35 -12.87 2.18
C MET A 1 16.01 -12.36 2.30
N SER A 2 15.50 -12.09 3.42
CA SER A 2 14.24 -11.52 3.61
C SER A 2 14.24 -10.03 3.46
N SER A 3 15.38 -9.47 3.21
CA SER A 3 15.45 -8.03 3.17
C SER A 3 14.62 -7.43 2.05
N GLN A 4 14.29 -8.20 1.02
CA GLN A 4 13.53 -7.69 -0.08
C GLN A 4 12.14 -7.24 0.36
N THR A 5 11.47 -8.04 1.18
CA THR A 5 10.17 -7.68 1.70
C THR A 5 10.25 -6.43 2.55
N GLU A 6 11.23 -6.36 3.41
CA GLU A 6 11.40 -5.20 4.27
C GLU A 6 11.72 -3.96 3.46
N ASP A 7 12.54 -4.11 2.43
CA ASP A 7 12.89 -2.98 1.59
C ASP A 7 11.67 -2.39 0.89
N ILE A 8 10.81 -3.27 0.37
CA ILE A 8 9.61 -2.83 -0.31
C ILE A 8 8.70 -2.08 0.66
N MET A 9 8.50 -2.62 1.84
CA MET A 9 7.63 -1.97 2.81
C MET A 9 8.23 -0.66 3.28
N TYR A 10 9.54 -0.61 3.43
CA TYR A 10 10.19 0.62 3.84
C TYR A 10 10.05 1.70 2.77
N GLU A 11 10.20 1.32 1.51
CA GLU A 11 10.02 2.28 0.42
C GLU A 11 8.62 2.84 0.39
N ILE A 12 7.63 1.97 0.58
CA ILE A 12 6.25 2.42 0.60
C ILE A 12 6.02 3.34 1.78
N HIS A 13 6.55 2.97 2.94
CA HIS A 13 6.43 3.78 4.14
C HIS A 13 6.99 5.17 3.91
N THR A 14 8.20 5.23 3.36
CA THR A 14 8.85 6.50 3.11
C THR A 14 8.06 7.35 2.11
N ALA A 15 7.58 6.70 1.05
CA ALA A 15 6.81 7.42 0.02
C ALA A 15 5.53 7.97 0.61
N LEU A 16 4.86 7.19 1.45
CA LEU A 16 3.62 7.66 2.07
C LEU A 16 3.87 8.81 3.01
N THR A 17 4.98 8.77 3.72
CA THR A 17 5.32 9.83 4.64
C THR A 17 5.60 11.13 3.88
N GLU A 18 6.33 11.03 2.79
CA GLU A 18 6.69 12.20 2.02
C GLU A 18 5.51 12.80 1.27
N SER A 19 4.64 11.93 0.76
CA SER A 19 3.50 12.41 0.00
C SER A 19 2.27 12.67 0.86
N LYS A 20 2.35 12.33 2.15
CA LYS A 20 1.25 12.52 3.09
C LYS A 20 0.00 11.78 2.67
N LEU A 21 0.19 10.58 2.16
CA LEU A 21 -0.93 9.76 1.72
C LEU A 21 -1.32 8.70 2.73
N TRP A 22 -0.82 8.80 3.96
CA TRP A 22 -1.09 7.79 4.96
C TRP A 22 -2.58 7.60 5.22
N ASP A 23 -3.34 8.68 5.27
CA ASP A 23 -4.78 8.58 5.53
C ASP A 23 -5.47 7.78 4.42
N ALA A 24 -5.15 8.11 3.19
CA ALA A 24 -5.74 7.39 2.06
C ALA A 24 -5.28 5.94 2.03
N PHE A 25 -4.01 5.72 2.34
CA PHE A 25 -3.46 4.38 2.36
C PHE A 25 -4.14 3.52 3.43
N ASN A 26 -4.28 4.07 4.62
CA ASN A 26 -4.93 3.34 5.71
C ASN A 26 -6.38 3.02 5.37
N ALA A 27 -7.07 3.95 4.74
CA ALA A 27 -8.44 3.71 4.32
C ALA A 27 -8.50 2.59 3.30
N GLN A 28 -7.55 2.57 2.38
CA GLN A 28 -7.50 1.51 1.37
C GLN A 28 -7.23 0.16 2.01
N ILE A 29 -6.30 0.10 2.95
CA ILE A 29 -5.99 -1.15 3.65
C ILE A 29 -7.23 -1.65 4.38
N LYS A 30 -7.92 -0.77 5.07
CA LYS A 30 -9.11 -1.14 5.81
C LYS A 30 -10.18 -1.70 4.87
N LYS A 31 -10.34 -1.07 3.73
CA LYS A 31 -11.28 -1.53 2.72
C LYS A 31 -10.92 -2.91 2.22
N MET A 32 -9.63 -3.15 1.99
CA MET A 32 -9.19 -4.45 1.52
C MET A 32 -9.41 -5.54 2.55
N GLN A 33 -9.33 -5.20 3.82
CA GLN A 33 -9.54 -6.19 4.88
C GLN A 33 -10.96 -6.73 4.88
N THR A 34 -11.91 -5.97 4.38
CA THR A 34 -13.29 -6.41 4.33
C THR A 34 -13.62 -7.19 3.07
N GLN A 35 -12.66 -7.29 2.14
CA GLN A 35 -12.85 -8.00 0.89
C GLN A 35 -12.16 -9.35 0.93
N ASN A 36 -12.92 -10.39 0.62
CA ASN A 36 -12.37 -11.75 0.67
C ASN A 36 -11.29 -11.99 -0.36
N LYS A 37 -11.32 -11.24 -1.46
CA LYS A 37 -10.36 -11.48 -2.53
C LYS A 37 -8.93 -11.14 -2.12
N HIS A 38 -8.75 -10.39 -1.04
CA HIS A 38 -7.42 -10.04 -0.56
C HIS A 38 -7.00 -10.85 0.65
N LYS A 39 -7.84 -11.77 1.04
CA LYS A 39 -7.65 -12.49 2.29
C LYS A 39 -6.36 -13.28 2.33
N TRP A 40 -5.97 -13.85 1.21
CA TRP A 40 -4.80 -14.72 1.16
C TRP A 40 -3.53 -14.01 0.68
N LYS A 41 -3.59 -12.72 0.48
CA LYS A 41 -2.40 -11.97 0.10
C LYS A 41 -1.48 -11.81 1.29
N THR A 42 -0.17 -11.79 1.01
CA THR A 42 0.80 -11.51 2.05
C THR A 42 0.73 -10.03 2.42
N PRO A 43 1.22 -9.65 3.60
CA PRO A 43 1.21 -8.24 3.98
C PRO A 43 1.89 -7.33 2.96
N VAL A 44 3.00 -7.78 2.40
CA VAL A 44 3.70 -6.94 1.43
C VAL A 44 2.87 -6.78 0.16
N GLU A 45 2.18 -7.82 -0.26
CA GLU A 45 1.32 -7.73 -1.43
C GLU A 45 0.17 -6.76 -1.19
N LYS A 46 -0.40 -6.80 0.01
CA LYS A 46 -1.47 -5.86 0.35
C LYS A 46 -0.98 -4.44 0.31
N TRP A 47 0.21 -4.20 0.82
CA TRP A 47 0.79 -2.87 0.84
C TRP A 47 1.05 -2.36 -0.57
N GLU A 48 1.60 -3.23 -1.41
CA GLU A 48 1.87 -2.83 -2.78
C GLU A 48 0.57 -2.48 -3.52
N TYR A 49 -0.43 -3.31 -3.33
CA TYR A 49 -1.71 -3.08 -3.97
C TYR A 49 -2.32 -1.77 -3.48
N ALA A 50 -2.33 -1.58 -2.17
CA ALA A 50 -2.92 -0.38 -1.59
C ALA A 50 -2.18 0.88 -2.04
N TYR A 51 -0.87 0.80 -2.05
CA TYR A 51 -0.06 1.95 -2.46
C TYR A 51 -0.32 2.31 -3.91
N ASP A 52 -0.38 1.31 -4.76
CA ASP A 52 -0.65 1.55 -6.17
C ASP A 52 -2.02 2.19 -6.38
N LYS A 53 -3.01 1.71 -5.64
CA LYS A 53 -4.35 2.27 -5.74
C LYS A 53 -4.39 3.71 -5.27
N VAL A 54 -3.73 3.99 -4.17
CA VAL A 54 -3.72 5.33 -3.61
C VAL A 54 -3.03 6.31 -4.55
N ARG A 55 -1.93 5.88 -5.14
CA ARG A 55 -1.22 6.73 -6.09
C ARG A 55 -2.11 7.11 -7.26
N LYS A 56 -2.80 6.12 -7.81
CA LYS A 56 -3.65 6.37 -8.97
C LYS A 56 -4.84 7.23 -8.62
N ASN A 57 -5.44 6.96 -7.47
CA ASN A 57 -6.63 7.70 -7.08
C ASN A 57 -6.32 9.12 -6.67
N ASN A 58 -5.08 9.40 -6.36
CA ASN A 58 -4.72 10.72 -5.89
C ASN A 58 -4.43 11.67 -7.05
N GLY A 59 -4.88 11.31 -8.23
CA GLY A 59 -4.79 12.23 -9.34
C GLY A 59 -3.41 12.36 -9.93
N GLN A 60 -2.56 11.40 -9.70
CA GLN A 60 -1.27 11.45 -10.31
C GLN A 60 -1.42 11.28 -11.79
N PRO A 61 -1.04 12.25 -12.55
CA PRO A 61 -1.12 12.14 -14.00
C PRO A 61 -0.11 11.10 -14.35
N SER A 62 -0.48 10.04 -14.80
CA SER A 62 0.50 9.01 -15.07
C SER A 62 1.32 9.26 -16.25
#